data_73135c7ee3a4cb61737414c6abc6c2b5
#
_entry.id   73135c7ee3a4cb61737414c6abc6c2b5
#
_cell.length_a   1.000
_cell.length_b   1.000
_cell.length_c   1.000
_cell.angle_alpha   90.00
_cell.angle_beta   90.00
_cell.angle_gamma   90.00
#
_symmetry.space_group_name_H-M   'P 1'
#
loop_
_entity.id
_entity.type
_entity.pdbx_description
1 polymer ?
#
loop_
_entity_poly.entity_id
_entity_poly.type
_entity_poly.pdbx_seq_one_letter_code
_entity_poly.pdbx_strand_id
1 'polypeptide(L)'
;MKPNTWIAALAYEARFRHAADCRRDERNAAQLASVRSRVMAELRCAIALDIEHFVRAEDGRSGSGVTCRNSGSAQGFVVSRTDGRVGPRRLAVDLEAGTLSCRYETGRGTSAEPSDLAELAIDIGHNGSTLLQFDGGVARDFETVDALSAFLLAPILSGP
;
A
#
# COMPACT_ATOMS: atom_id res chain seq x y z
N MET A 1 -21.34 27.53 -51.95
CA MET A 1 -20.70 26.31 -51.43
C MET A 1 -21.20 26.11 -49.99
N LYS A 2 -21.95 25.05 -49.70
CA LYS A 2 -22.30 24.74 -48.35
C LYS A 2 -21.03 24.20 -47.65
N PRO A 3 -20.60 24.77 -46.53
CA PRO A 3 -19.45 24.24 -45.78
C PRO A 3 -19.76 22.79 -45.39
N ASN A 4 -18.74 21.95 -45.41
CA ASN A 4 -18.81 20.52 -45.13
C ASN A 4 -19.42 20.23 -43.76
N THR A 5 -20.76 20.20 -43.65
CA THR A 5 -21.50 19.96 -42.43
C THR A 5 -21.16 18.60 -41.81
N TRP A 6 -20.76 17.63 -42.63
CA TRP A 6 -20.33 16.30 -42.15
C TRP A 6 -18.99 16.32 -41.41
N ILE A 7 -18.04 17.22 -41.82
CA ILE A 7 -16.77 17.37 -41.08
C ILE A 7 -17.02 18.00 -39.70
N ALA A 8 -17.90 19.00 -39.65
CA ALA A 8 -18.28 19.61 -38.38
C ALA A 8 -18.99 18.59 -37.43
N ALA A 9 -19.84 17.73 -38.00
CA ALA A 9 -20.49 16.64 -37.25
C ALA A 9 -19.50 15.62 -36.71
N LEU A 10 -18.53 15.18 -37.52
CA LEU A 10 -17.46 14.27 -37.10
C LEU A 10 -16.57 14.90 -36.03
N ALA A 11 -16.22 16.16 -36.15
CA ALA A 11 -15.45 16.88 -35.13
C ALA A 11 -16.21 17.01 -33.82
N TYR A 12 -17.53 17.23 -33.87
CA TYR A 12 -18.38 17.27 -32.72
C TYR A 12 -18.47 15.90 -32.02
N GLU A 13 -18.71 14.84 -32.80
CA GLU A 13 -18.73 13.47 -32.27
C GLU A 13 -17.40 13.05 -31.63
N ALA A 14 -16.28 13.40 -32.28
CA ALA A 14 -14.95 13.12 -31.73
C ALA A 14 -14.72 13.83 -30.41
N ARG A 15 -15.13 15.10 -30.28
CA ARG A 15 -15.05 15.86 -29.02
C ARG A 15 -15.96 15.25 -27.94
N PHE A 16 -17.16 14.82 -28.32
CA PHE A 16 -18.10 14.21 -27.40
C PHE A 16 -17.59 12.87 -26.85
N ARG A 17 -17.04 12.01 -27.75
CA ARG A 17 -16.39 10.74 -27.35
C ARG A 17 -15.21 11.01 -26.40
N HIS A 18 -14.33 11.91 -26.78
CA HIS A 18 -13.19 12.28 -25.94
C HIS A 18 -13.61 12.77 -24.55
N ALA A 19 -14.63 13.63 -24.48
CA ALA A 19 -15.16 14.10 -23.20
C ALA A 19 -15.84 12.99 -22.37
N ALA A 20 -16.42 11.98 -23.02
CA ALA A 20 -16.99 10.82 -22.36
C ALA A 20 -15.88 9.91 -21.81
N ASP A 21 -14.81 9.68 -22.58
CA ASP A 21 -13.66 8.88 -22.17
C ASP A 21 -12.94 9.56 -21.00
N CYS A 22 -12.67 10.86 -21.07
CA CYS A 22 -12.08 11.60 -19.94
C CYS A 22 -12.90 11.47 -18.64
N ARG A 23 -14.23 11.58 -18.73
CA ARG A 23 -15.11 11.40 -17.56
C ARG A 23 -15.09 9.97 -17.01
N ARG A 24 -14.92 8.97 -17.87
CA ARG A 24 -14.77 7.57 -17.48
C ARG A 24 -13.45 7.38 -16.74
N ASP A 25 -12.36 7.92 -17.28
CA ASP A 25 -11.03 7.83 -16.68
C ASP A 25 -10.96 8.54 -15.33
N GLU A 26 -11.58 9.71 -15.21
CA GLU A 26 -11.70 10.43 -13.93
C GLU A 26 -12.47 9.61 -12.87
N ARG A 27 -13.57 8.96 -13.26
CA ARG A 27 -14.34 8.09 -12.34
C ARG A 27 -13.54 6.88 -11.91
N ASN A 28 -12.84 6.24 -12.86
CA ASN A 28 -11.99 5.08 -12.58
C ASN A 28 -10.84 5.47 -11.64
N ALA A 29 -10.19 6.60 -11.87
CA ALA A 29 -9.15 7.13 -11.01
C ALA A 29 -9.65 7.43 -9.59
N ALA A 30 -10.82 8.05 -9.45
CA ALA A 30 -11.44 8.33 -8.15
C ALA A 30 -11.82 7.05 -7.41
N GLN A 31 -12.36 6.05 -8.13
CA GLN A 31 -12.67 4.75 -7.56
C GLN A 31 -11.42 4.03 -7.09
N LEU A 32 -10.36 4.03 -7.87
CA LEU A 32 -9.08 3.41 -7.52
C LEU A 32 -8.44 4.09 -6.31
N ALA A 33 -8.48 5.43 -6.24
CA ALA A 33 -7.99 6.17 -5.08
C ALA A 33 -8.76 5.81 -3.81
N SER A 34 -10.08 5.66 -3.88
CA SER A 34 -10.92 5.22 -2.77
C SER A 34 -10.58 3.80 -2.30
N VAL A 35 -10.38 2.87 -3.24
CA VAL A 35 -9.97 1.48 -2.93
C VAL A 35 -8.61 1.46 -2.25
N ARG A 36 -7.64 2.22 -2.76
CA ARG A 36 -6.29 2.32 -2.17
C ARG A 36 -6.31 2.86 -0.75
N SER A 37 -7.08 3.92 -0.49
CA SER A 37 -7.24 4.47 0.85
C SER A 37 -7.89 3.48 1.82
N ARG A 38 -8.89 2.72 1.36
CA ARG A 38 -9.54 1.67 2.15
C ARG A 38 -8.56 0.55 2.48
N VAL A 39 -7.84 0.03 1.49
CA VAL A 39 -6.83 -1.03 1.69
C VAL A 39 -5.76 -0.59 2.68
N MET A 40 -5.31 0.67 2.60
CA MET A 40 -4.34 1.22 3.54
C MET A 40 -4.87 1.24 4.98
N ALA A 41 -6.11 1.64 5.17
CA ALA A 41 -6.76 1.64 6.48
C ALA A 41 -6.95 0.21 7.04
N GLU A 42 -7.40 -0.72 6.20
CA GLU A 42 -7.55 -2.13 6.54
C GLU A 42 -6.21 -2.78 6.90
N LEU A 43 -5.16 -2.53 6.10
CA LEU A 43 -3.81 -3.04 6.36
C LEU A 43 -3.26 -2.53 7.69
N ARG A 44 -3.44 -1.25 7.97
CA ARG A 44 -3.03 -0.69 9.25
C ARG A 44 -3.76 -1.33 10.44
N CYS A 45 -5.06 -1.56 10.32
CA CYS A 45 -5.84 -2.25 11.35
C CYS A 45 -5.37 -3.69 11.53
N ALA A 46 -5.17 -4.44 10.44
CA ALA A 46 -4.67 -5.82 10.50
C ALA A 46 -3.30 -5.89 11.18
N ILE A 47 -2.36 -5.04 10.78
CA ILE A 47 -1.03 -4.94 11.38
C ILE A 47 -1.11 -4.62 12.89
N ALA A 48 -1.96 -3.68 13.29
CA ALA A 48 -2.12 -3.34 14.70
C ALA A 48 -2.66 -4.52 15.53
N LEU A 49 -3.61 -5.27 14.99
CA LEU A 49 -4.17 -6.47 15.64
C LEU A 49 -3.12 -7.59 15.72
N ASP A 50 -2.37 -7.83 14.66
CA ASP A 50 -1.33 -8.85 14.65
C ASP A 50 -0.22 -8.53 15.66
N ILE A 51 0.17 -7.27 15.78
CA ILE A 51 1.12 -6.80 16.81
C ILE A 51 0.54 -7.05 18.21
N GLU A 52 -0.71 -6.71 18.43
CA GLU A 52 -1.36 -6.93 19.74
C GLU A 52 -1.40 -8.41 20.11
N HIS A 53 -1.73 -9.28 19.15
CA HIS A 53 -1.70 -10.74 19.35
C HIS A 53 -0.29 -11.24 19.64
N PHE A 54 0.71 -10.75 18.91
CA PHE A 54 2.11 -11.11 19.13
C PHE A 54 2.58 -10.70 20.52
N VAL A 55 2.30 -9.46 20.95
CA VAL A 55 2.66 -8.95 22.27
C VAL A 55 2.01 -9.79 23.38
N ARG A 56 0.75 -10.16 23.21
CA ARG A 56 0.05 -11.04 24.17
C ARG A 56 0.61 -12.46 24.22
N ALA A 57 1.02 -13.00 23.06
CA ALA A 57 1.59 -14.36 22.99
C ALA A 57 3.00 -14.45 23.61
N GLU A 58 3.75 -13.35 23.61
CA GLU A 58 5.06 -13.26 24.30
C GLU A 58 4.94 -13.06 25.82
N ASP A 59 3.79 -13.23 26.39
CA ASP A 59 3.41 -12.96 27.77
C ASP A 59 4.47 -13.34 28.80
N GLY A 60 4.90 -12.36 29.60
CA GLY A 60 5.80 -12.50 30.74
C GLY A 60 7.28 -12.29 30.42
N ARG A 61 7.71 -12.15 29.18
CA ARG A 61 9.05 -11.69 28.83
C ARG A 61 9.02 -10.19 28.56
N SER A 62 9.46 -9.47 29.53
CA SER A 62 9.68 -8.03 29.58
C SER A 62 9.93 -7.42 28.20
N GLY A 63 8.92 -6.75 27.62
CA GLY A 63 9.10 -5.77 26.60
C GLY A 63 9.31 -6.27 25.17
N SER A 64 8.30 -6.91 24.58
CA SER A 64 8.21 -6.85 23.12
C SER A 64 8.01 -5.39 22.72
N GLY A 65 9.09 -4.67 22.45
CA GLY A 65 9.07 -3.26 22.10
C GLY A 65 8.53 -3.00 20.68
N VAL A 66 7.51 -3.75 20.25
CA VAL A 66 6.90 -3.57 18.93
C VAL A 66 5.75 -2.59 19.04
N THR A 67 5.79 -1.55 18.24
CA THR A 67 4.78 -0.48 18.20
C THR A 67 4.41 -0.12 16.77
N CYS A 68 3.14 0.22 16.54
CA CYS A 68 2.65 0.79 15.29
C CYS A 68 2.20 2.23 15.53
N ARG A 69 2.71 3.16 14.74
CA ARG A 69 2.41 4.60 14.85
C ARG A 69 2.12 5.19 13.48
N ASN A 70 1.42 6.33 13.44
CA ASN A 70 1.30 7.09 12.21
C ASN A 70 2.69 7.57 11.76
N SER A 71 2.95 7.50 10.45
CA SER A 71 4.08 8.18 9.85
C SER A 71 3.79 9.69 9.78
N GLY A 72 4.79 10.49 9.45
CA GLY A 72 4.58 11.92 9.20
C GLY A 72 3.78 12.23 7.95
N SER A 73 3.49 11.24 7.10
CA SER A 73 2.65 11.38 5.93
C SER A 73 1.16 11.22 6.27
N ALA A 74 0.28 11.84 5.46
CA ALA A 74 -1.17 11.83 5.73
C ALA A 74 -1.79 10.43 5.67
N GLN A 75 -1.17 9.50 4.95
CA GLN A 75 -1.65 8.13 4.77
C GLN A 75 -0.50 7.12 4.91
N GLY A 76 0.19 7.16 6.02
CA GLY A 76 1.30 6.26 6.30
C GLY A 76 1.34 5.81 7.75
N PHE A 77 2.02 4.71 7.99
CA PHE A 77 2.30 4.22 9.34
C PHE A 77 3.69 3.58 9.42
N VAL A 78 4.18 3.46 10.62
CA VAL A 78 5.49 2.89 10.92
C VAL A 78 5.33 1.84 12.01
N VAL A 79 5.84 0.64 11.75
CA VAL A 79 6.04 -0.39 12.74
C VAL A 79 7.49 -0.33 13.21
N SER A 80 7.71 -0.28 14.50
CA SER A 80 9.06 -0.23 15.07
C SER A 80 9.23 -1.29 16.14
N ARG A 81 10.43 -1.89 16.20
CA ARG A 81 10.82 -2.86 17.21
C ARG A 81 12.05 -2.37 17.97
N THR A 82 12.02 -2.43 19.29
CA THR A 82 13.08 -1.89 20.17
C THR A 82 13.71 -2.93 21.10
N ASP A 83 13.34 -4.21 20.99
CA ASP A 83 13.78 -5.29 21.92
C ASP A 83 15.24 -5.75 21.75
N GLY A 84 16.01 -5.13 20.90
CA GLY A 84 17.43 -5.41 20.75
C GLY A 84 17.78 -6.64 19.90
N ARG A 85 16.83 -7.40 19.39
CA ARG A 85 17.08 -8.56 18.52
C ARG A 85 17.68 -8.13 17.17
N VAL A 86 18.36 -9.03 16.49
CA VAL A 86 18.96 -8.79 15.17
C VAL A 86 17.85 -8.86 14.11
N GLY A 87 17.88 -7.98 13.13
CA GLY A 87 16.93 -7.96 12.03
C GLY A 87 16.39 -6.57 11.70
N PRO A 88 15.44 -6.47 10.77
CA PRO A 88 14.75 -5.22 10.48
C PRO A 88 14.05 -4.69 11.75
N ARG A 89 14.29 -3.43 12.07
CA ARG A 89 13.72 -2.80 13.26
C ARG A 89 12.58 -1.86 12.96
N ARG A 90 12.42 -1.53 11.71
CA ARG A 90 11.40 -0.60 11.29
C ARG A 90 10.85 -1.00 9.93
N LEU A 91 9.55 -0.97 9.82
CA LEU A 91 8.79 -1.06 8.58
C LEU A 91 8.02 0.24 8.42
N ALA A 92 8.35 1.02 7.41
CA ALA A 92 7.57 2.18 7.01
C ALA A 92 6.67 1.80 5.83
N VAL A 93 5.39 2.13 5.93
CA VAL A 93 4.40 1.92 4.88
C VAL A 93 3.73 3.27 4.59
N ASP A 94 3.86 3.73 3.37
CA ASP A 94 3.33 5.01 2.91
C ASP A 94 2.55 4.85 1.61
N LEU A 95 1.44 5.57 1.49
CA LEU A 95 0.67 5.68 0.25
C LEU A 95 0.98 7.04 -0.39
N GLU A 96 1.79 7.01 -1.45
CA GLU A 96 2.18 8.19 -2.20
C GLU A 96 1.76 8.05 -3.67
N ALA A 97 1.13 9.08 -4.21
CA ALA A 97 0.69 9.13 -5.61
C ALA A 97 -0.06 7.87 -6.09
N GLY A 98 -0.74 7.18 -5.15
CA GLY A 98 -1.50 5.98 -5.44
C GLY A 98 -0.70 4.68 -5.44
N THR A 99 0.59 4.72 -5.12
CA THR A 99 1.45 3.56 -4.91
C THR A 99 1.71 3.39 -3.42
N LEU A 100 1.55 2.17 -2.93
CA LEU A 100 1.87 1.82 -1.56
C LEU A 100 3.32 1.36 -1.52
N SER A 101 4.17 2.12 -0.86
CA SER A 101 5.57 1.79 -0.68
C SER A 101 5.83 1.19 0.71
N CYS A 102 6.59 0.10 0.76
CA CYS A 102 6.99 -0.56 1.99
C CYS A 102 8.52 -0.54 2.09
N ARG A 103 9.04 -0.01 3.17
CA ARG A 103 10.48 0.11 3.41
C ARG A 103 10.87 -0.51 4.73
N TYR A 104 11.83 -1.43 4.69
CA TYR A 104 12.45 -1.97 5.89
C TYR A 104 13.74 -1.20 6.22
N GLU A 105 13.92 -0.85 7.48
CA GLU A 105 15.14 -0.22 7.97
C GLU A 105 15.80 -1.14 8.98
N THR A 106 17.07 -1.45 8.73
CA THR A 106 17.94 -2.22 9.62
C THR A 106 19.01 -1.32 10.21
N GLY A 107 19.34 -1.47 11.49
CA GLY A 107 20.49 -0.78 12.07
C GLY A 107 20.24 0.01 13.35
N ARG A 108 21.33 0.24 14.07
CA ARG A 108 21.43 1.16 15.21
C ARG A 108 22.02 2.48 14.68
N GLY A 109 21.22 3.53 14.63
CA GLY A 109 21.75 4.84 14.36
C GLY A 109 21.10 5.60 13.21
N THR A 110 21.52 6.84 13.05
CA THR A 110 20.98 7.85 12.13
C THR A 110 21.28 7.62 10.65
N SER A 111 21.95 6.53 10.31
CA SER A 111 22.33 6.14 8.94
C SER A 111 21.77 4.74 8.63
N ALA A 112 20.45 4.59 8.75
CA ALA A 112 19.78 3.38 8.28
C ALA A 112 19.77 3.42 6.75
N GLU A 113 20.60 2.59 6.11
CA GLU A 113 20.42 2.33 4.68
C GLU A 113 19.10 1.58 4.52
N PRO A 114 18.19 2.06 3.68
CA PRO A 114 16.97 1.33 3.37
C PRO A 114 17.37 0.05 2.62
N SER A 115 17.21 -1.09 3.30
CA SER A 115 17.69 -2.35 2.74
C SER A 115 16.79 -2.91 1.63
N ASP A 116 15.49 -2.60 1.65
CA ASP A 116 14.58 -3.09 0.63
C ASP A 116 13.41 -2.11 0.45
N LEU A 117 13.34 -1.52 -0.73
CA LEU A 117 12.17 -0.79 -1.18
C LEU A 117 11.27 -1.79 -1.91
N ALA A 118 10.12 -2.04 -1.37
CA ALA A 118 9.12 -2.85 -2.02
C ALA A 118 7.90 -2.00 -2.35
N GLU A 119 7.41 -2.11 -3.55
CA GLU A 119 6.20 -1.43 -4.00
C GLU A 119 5.03 -2.40 -4.02
N LEU A 120 3.91 -2.00 -3.47
CA LEU A 120 2.67 -2.72 -3.54
C LEU A 120 1.74 -2.03 -4.54
N ALA A 121 1.47 -2.69 -5.64
CA ALA A 121 0.43 -2.26 -6.56
C ALA A 121 -0.93 -2.71 -6.02
N ILE A 122 -1.85 -1.76 -5.90
CA ILE A 122 -3.25 -2.02 -5.59
C ILE A 122 -4.05 -1.70 -6.83
N ASP A 123 -4.73 -2.70 -7.36
CA ASP A 123 -5.54 -2.58 -8.57
C ASP A 123 -6.92 -3.20 -8.36
N ILE A 124 -7.81 -2.99 -9.32
CA ILE A 124 -9.17 -3.55 -9.34
C ILE A 124 -9.23 -4.58 -10.46
N GLY A 125 -9.47 -5.84 -10.09
CA GLY A 125 -9.66 -6.91 -11.05
C GLY A 125 -10.94 -6.77 -11.88
N HIS A 126 -11.04 -7.52 -12.95
CA HIS A 126 -12.19 -7.50 -13.88
C HIS A 126 -13.53 -7.82 -13.19
N ASN A 127 -13.52 -8.56 -12.10
CA ASN A 127 -14.68 -8.90 -11.27
C ASN A 127 -14.95 -7.89 -10.15
N GLY A 128 -14.23 -6.77 -10.11
CA GLY A 128 -14.32 -5.77 -9.05
C GLY A 128 -13.60 -6.15 -7.75
N SER A 129 -12.89 -7.29 -7.71
CA SER A 129 -12.04 -7.65 -6.56
C SER A 129 -10.81 -6.75 -6.47
N THR A 130 -10.32 -6.55 -5.26
CA THR A 130 -9.06 -5.85 -5.04
C THR A 130 -7.90 -6.80 -5.30
N LEU A 131 -6.95 -6.40 -6.14
CA LEU A 131 -5.72 -7.12 -6.39
C LEU A 131 -4.60 -6.44 -5.61
N LEU A 132 -3.86 -7.21 -4.82
CA LEU A 132 -2.72 -6.77 -4.04
C LEU A 132 -1.47 -7.47 -4.60
N GLN A 133 -0.66 -6.73 -5.33
CA GLN A 133 0.57 -7.25 -5.95
C GLN A 133 1.78 -6.59 -5.30
N PHE A 134 2.62 -7.40 -4.69
CA PHE A 134 3.84 -6.96 -4.05
C PHE A 134 5.02 -7.22 -4.97
N ASP A 135 5.77 -6.17 -5.30
CA ASP A 135 7.01 -6.23 -6.07
C ASP A 135 8.20 -5.89 -5.16
N GLY A 136 8.83 -6.91 -4.64
CA GLY A 136 10.05 -6.83 -3.81
C GLY A 136 11.12 -7.76 -4.35
N GLY A 137 11.30 -7.82 -5.67
CA GLY A 137 12.23 -8.72 -6.36
C GLY A 137 11.61 -10.04 -6.81
N VAL A 138 10.52 -10.47 -6.20
CA VAL A 138 9.66 -11.57 -6.67
C VAL A 138 8.22 -11.10 -6.56
N ALA A 139 7.55 -10.97 -7.70
CA ALA A 139 6.13 -10.60 -7.73
C ALA A 139 5.30 -11.62 -6.94
N ARG A 140 4.44 -11.14 -6.07
CA ARG A 140 3.59 -11.95 -5.21
C ARG A 140 2.19 -11.36 -5.12
N ASP A 141 1.19 -12.19 -5.32
CA ASP A 141 -0.20 -11.79 -5.19
C ASP A 141 -0.73 -12.19 -3.82
N PHE A 142 -1.53 -11.32 -3.22
CA PHE A 142 -2.20 -11.59 -1.95
C PHE A 142 -3.71 -11.54 -2.14
N GLU A 143 -4.39 -12.56 -1.65
CA GLU A 143 -5.85 -12.63 -1.72
C GLU A 143 -6.54 -11.79 -0.65
N THR A 144 -5.86 -11.55 0.47
CA THR A 144 -6.42 -10.82 1.61
C THR A 144 -5.39 -9.85 2.21
N VAL A 145 -5.90 -8.83 2.86
CA VAL A 145 -5.09 -7.86 3.60
C VAL A 145 -4.39 -8.53 4.80
N ASP A 146 -5.02 -9.52 5.43
CA ASP A 146 -4.43 -10.27 6.55
C ASP A 146 -3.20 -11.07 6.11
N ALA A 147 -3.27 -11.72 4.93
CA ALA A 147 -2.12 -12.42 4.36
C ALA A 147 -0.97 -11.46 4.04
N LEU A 148 -1.27 -10.26 3.56
CA LEU A 148 -0.29 -9.20 3.33
C LEU A 148 0.30 -8.69 4.65
N SER A 149 -0.53 -8.47 5.68
CA SER A 149 -0.07 -8.07 7.02
C SER A 149 0.93 -9.07 7.59
N ALA A 150 0.58 -10.35 7.59
CA ALA A 150 1.45 -11.42 8.07
C ALA A 150 2.78 -11.46 7.31
N PHE A 151 2.75 -11.29 5.98
CA PHE A 151 3.95 -11.24 5.16
C PHE A 151 4.85 -10.04 5.50
N LEU A 152 4.28 -8.85 5.64
CA LEU A 152 5.02 -7.63 5.96
C LEU A 152 5.61 -7.65 7.38
N LEU A 153 4.91 -8.25 8.33
CA LEU A 153 5.36 -8.32 9.73
C LEU A 153 6.36 -9.44 9.99
N ALA A 154 6.37 -10.49 9.19
CA ALA A 154 7.24 -11.64 9.40
C ALA A 154 8.72 -11.25 9.62
N PRO A 155 9.36 -10.38 8.82
CA PRO A 155 10.75 -9.98 9.05
C PRO A 155 10.95 -9.18 10.36
N ILE A 156 9.93 -8.46 10.81
CA ILE A 156 9.98 -7.66 12.04
C ILE A 156 9.80 -8.53 13.29
N LEU A 157 8.88 -9.51 13.23
CA LEU A 157 8.50 -10.31 14.37
C LEU A 157 9.36 -11.57 14.54
N SER A 158 9.74 -12.21 13.43
CA SER A 158 10.43 -13.49 13.46
C SER A 158 11.92 -13.40 13.67
N GLY A 159 12.54 -12.25 13.80
CA GLY A 159 13.99 -12.10 13.97
C GLY A 159 14.76 -13.40 14.24
N PRO A 160 15.99 -13.58 13.73
CA PRO A 160 16.74 -14.82 13.91
C PRO A 160 16.96 -15.16 15.38
#